data_b6ddea2764ead9b06a3ec084efda840f
#
_entry.id   b6ddea2764ead9b06a3ec084efda840f
#
_cell.length_a   1.000
_cell.length_b   1.000
_cell.length_c   1.000
_cell.angle_alpha   90.00
_cell.angle_beta   90.00
_cell.angle_gamma   90.00
#
_symmetry.space_group_name_H-M   'P 1'
#
loop_
_entity.id
_entity.type
_entity.pdbx_description
1 polymer ?
#
loop_
_entity_poly.entity_id
_entity_poly.type
_entity_poly.pdbx_seq_one_letter_code
_entity_poly.pdbx_strand_id
1 'polypeptide(L)'
;IILRYQTVLLERKTMQGIISAVRRNSLAENAGIKAGEKLCAVNGVSVHDIIELSYLVADEQIVLTIEDSECRQRQIVIEKYTDEELGLEFEAAVFDGVTTCYNNCVFCFVDQMIPGMRESLYVRDDDYRLSFLYGNFITLTNMKEEDFEQIIKTHMSPLYISVHATRPEVRCQMMNNRFAGELMSKINRLVEAGISIHTQIVCCPGYNDGEVLEQTYRDLEALAPMVETMAVVPVGITKHREHLTPMRLFSKPEAAAIVDKVTVWQQECREKFGKSFVYLGDEFYLLAEKQLPDASWYDGFPQIENGIGLSRSFIDEWQQIAAKTDVCNHSVDAVIPVGTSASVSYTHLTLPTSDLV
;
A
#
# COMPACT_ATOMS: atom_id res chain seq x y z
N ILE A 1 -11.53 -7.52 -2.36
CA ILE A 1 -11.27 -6.09 -1.98
C ILE A 1 -10.35 -5.46 -3.04
N ILE A 2 -9.20 -6.04 -3.37
CA ILE A 2 -8.24 -5.49 -4.36
C ILE A 2 -8.86 -5.23 -5.74
N LEU A 3 -9.80 -6.07 -6.20
CA LEU A 3 -10.45 -5.90 -7.51
C LEU A 3 -11.41 -4.69 -7.61
N ARG A 4 -11.97 -4.20 -6.51
CA ARG A 4 -12.82 -3.00 -6.51
C ARG A 4 -12.02 -1.70 -6.63
N TYR A 5 -10.79 -1.67 -6.13
CA TYR A 5 -9.94 -0.45 -6.14
C TYR A 5 -9.34 -0.13 -7.50
N GLN A 6 -9.09 -1.14 -8.34
CA GLN A 6 -8.46 -0.95 -9.64
C GLN A 6 -9.37 -0.28 -10.69
N THR A 7 -10.68 -0.27 -10.49
CA THR A 7 -11.62 0.35 -11.43
C THR A 7 -11.71 1.88 -11.24
N VAL A 8 -11.33 2.39 -10.07
CA VAL A 8 -11.50 3.80 -9.68
C VAL A 8 -10.39 4.72 -10.21
N LEU A 9 -9.25 4.16 -10.64
CA LEU A 9 -8.08 4.93 -11.06
C LEU A 9 -8.07 5.32 -12.56
N LEU A 10 -9.13 5.01 -13.33
CA LEU A 10 -9.02 4.86 -14.78
C LEU A 10 -9.41 6.04 -15.66
N GLU A 11 -10.03 7.08 -15.14
CA GLU A 11 -10.43 8.21 -16.00
C GLU A 11 -9.74 9.52 -15.55
N ARG A 12 -8.84 10.04 -16.39
CA ARG A 12 -8.35 11.44 -16.35
C ARG A 12 -9.41 12.50 -16.65
N LYS A 13 -10.69 12.20 -16.58
CA LYS A 13 -11.72 13.21 -16.37
C LYS A 13 -11.56 13.66 -14.92
N THR A 14 -11.52 14.97 -14.71
CA THR A 14 -11.62 15.60 -13.40
C THR A 14 -12.52 14.74 -12.53
N MET A 15 -11.92 13.90 -11.66
CA MET A 15 -12.65 13.12 -10.69
C MET A 15 -13.25 14.15 -9.74
N GLN A 16 -14.48 14.47 -10.00
CA GLN A 16 -15.24 15.43 -9.20
C GLN A 16 -15.98 14.56 -8.20
N GLY A 17 -16.28 15.04 -7.01
CA GLY A 17 -17.00 14.29 -6.00
C GLY A 17 -18.35 13.72 -6.48
N ILE A 18 -18.30 12.84 -7.49
CA ILE A 18 -19.48 12.22 -8.10
C ILE A 18 -20.03 11.18 -7.16
N ILE A 19 -21.28 11.32 -6.82
CA ILE A 19 -22.01 10.43 -5.92
C ILE A 19 -22.38 9.17 -6.70
N SER A 20 -21.79 8.04 -6.36
CA SER A 20 -22.07 6.73 -6.98
C SER A 20 -23.35 6.09 -6.45
N ALA A 21 -23.62 6.28 -5.14
CA ALA A 21 -24.83 5.78 -4.50
C ALA A 21 -25.27 6.66 -3.32
N VAL A 22 -26.55 6.61 -3.01
CA VAL A 22 -27.14 7.21 -1.81
C VAL A 22 -27.81 6.10 -1.02
N ARG A 23 -27.42 5.98 0.26
CA ARG A 23 -27.95 4.93 1.14
C ARG A 23 -29.41 5.18 1.45
N ARG A 24 -30.23 4.13 1.41
CA ARG A 24 -31.66 4.20 1.75
C ARG A 24 -31.87 4.67 3.18
N ASN A 25 -32.89 5.52 3.40
CA ASN A 25 -33.26 6.13 4.68
C ASN A 25 -32.12 6.96 5.31
N SER A 26 -31.18 7.45 4.50
CA SER A 26 -30.10 8.33 4.95
C SER A 26 -30.51 9.81 4.93
N LEU A 27 -29.70 10.66 5.57
CA LEU A 27 -29.85 12.11 5.52
C LEU A 27 -29.80 12.65 4.09
N ALA A 28 -28.92 12.12 3.27
CA ALA A 28 -28.75 12.51 1.88
C ALA A 28 -29.98 12.13 1.02
N GLU A 29 -30.55 10.93 1.22
CA GLU A 29 -31.79 10.54 0.52
C GLU A 29 -32.95 11.43 0.93
N ASN A 30 -33.14 11.68 2.23
CA ASN A 30 -34.16 12.55 2.76
C ASN A 30 -34.04 13.99 2.26
N ALA A 31 -32.81 14.45 2.01
CA ALA A 31 -32.51 15.76 1.44
C ALA A 31 -32.64 15.81 -0.09
N GLY A 32 -33.03 14.70 -0.72
CA GLY A 32 -33.28 14.62 -2.17
C GLY A 32 -32.02 14.58 -3.03
N ILE A 33 -30.87 14.18 -2.46
CA ILE A 33 -29.62 13.97 -3.20
C ILE A 33 -29.71 12.63 -3.94
N LYS A 34 -29.14 12.57 -5.16
CA LYS A 34 -29.24 11.41 -6.04
C LYS A 34 -27.85 10.94 -6.52
N ALA A 35 -27.76 9.67 -6.84
CA ALA A 35 -26.60 9.13 -7.56
C ALA A 35 -26.46 9.84 -8.92
N GLY A 36 -25.22 10.07 -9.34
CA GLY A 36 -24.86 10.83 -10.53
C GLY A 36 -24.75 12.35 -10.32
N GLU A 37 -25.19 12.87 -9.16
CA GLU A 37 -24.92 14.26 -8.79
C GLU A 37 -23.52 14.41 -8.21
N LYS A 38 -23.04 15.66 -8.11
CA LYS A 38 -21.69 15.98 -7.66
C LYS A 38 -21.74 16.81 -6.39
N LEU A 39 -20.98 16.41 -5.39
CA LEU A 39 -20.68 17.23 -4.23
C LEU A 39 -19.53 18.21 -4.58
N CYS A 40 -19.81 19.51 -4.50
CA CYS A 40 -18.86 20.58 -4.84
C CYS A 40 -18.24 21.20 -3.59
N ALA A 41 -19.04 21.45 -2.55
CA ALA A 41 -18.59 22.13 -1.33
C ALA A 41 -19.42 21.73 -0.12
N VAL A 42 -18.81 21.89 1.08
CA VAL A 42 -19.49 21.83 2.38
C VAL A 42 -19.19 23.15 3.09
N ASN A 43 -20.23 23.82 3.60
CA ASN A 43 -20.12 25.12 4.28
C ASN A 43 -19.37 26.17 3.45
N GLY A 44 -19.47 26.12 2.12
CA GLY A 44 -18.76 27.03 1.20
C GLY A 44 -17.29 26.66 0.95
N VAL A 45 -16.76 25.62 1.59
CA VAL A 45 -15.41 25.09 1.37
C VAL A 45 -15.46 23.99 0.31
N SER A 46 -14.67 24.10 -0.75
CA SER A 46 -14.54 23.05 -1.78
C SER A 46 -14.01 21.76 -1.17
N VAL A 47 -14.50 20.61 -1.64
CA VAL A 47 -14.11 19.29 -1.15
C VAL A 47 -13.28 18.58 -2.21
N HIS A 48 -12.08 18.11 -1.84
CA HIS A 48 -11.12 17.50 -2.76
C HIS A 48 -10.98 15.97 -2.57
N ASP A 49 -11.45 15.43 -1.43
CA ASP A 49 -11.40 14.01 -1.13
C ASP A 49 -12.38 13.64 0.01
N ILE A 50 -12.51 12.34 0.27
CA ILE A 50 -13.38 11.83 1.34
C ILE A 50 -12.84 12.11 2.75
N ILE A 51 -11.54 12.36 2.90
CA ILE A 51 -10.93 12.67 4.20
C ILE A 51 -11.34 14.09 4.60
N GLU A 52 -11.13 15.04 3.70
CA GLU A 52 -11.55 16.43 3.89
C GLU A 52 -13.07 16.50 4.09
N LEU A 53 -13.83 15.73 3.31
CA LEU A 53 -15.29 15.64 3.50
C LEU A 53 -15.62 15.21 4.92
N SER A 54 -15.01 14.14 5.43
CA SER A 54 -15.32 13.63 6.78
C SER A 54 -15.08 14.67 7.86
N TYR A 55 -14.10 15.54 7.66
CA TYR A 55 -13.78 16.65 8.57
C TYR A 55 -14.81 17.77 8.48
N LEU A 56 -15.22 18.16 7.27
CA LEU A 56 -16.14 19.26 7.02
C LEU A 56 -17.60 18.94 7.42
N VAL A 57 -17.96 17.65 7.47
CA VAL A 57 -19.30 17.21 7.87
C VAL A 57 -19.41 16.86 9.36
N ALA A 58 -18.41 17.16 10.17
CA ALA A 58 -18.44 16.88 11.60
C ALA A 58 -19.39 17.78 12.39
N ASP A 59 -19.82 18.92 11.83
CA ASP A 59 -20.76 19.85 12.47
C ASP A 59 -22.20 19.31 12.48
N GLU A 60 -23.01 19.81 13.45
CA GLU A 60 -24.44 19.46 13.58
C GLU A 60 -25.31 20.11 12.51
N GLN A 61 -24.88 21.24 11.94
CA GLN A 61 -25.55 21.90 10.83
C GLN A 61 -24.55 22.14 9.70
N ILE A 62 -24.83 21.59 8.53
CA ILE A 62 -23.97 21.70 7.35
C ILE A 62 -24.77 22.17 6.14
N VAL A 63 -24.08 22.86 5.24
CA VAL A 63 -24.62 23.32 3.95
C VAL A 63 -23.85 22.62 2.83
N LEU A 64 -24.51 21.69 2.14
CA LEU A 64 -23.93 21.00 0.99
C LEU A 64 -24.22 21.79 -0.29
N THR A 65 -23.21 22.01 -1.15
CA THR A 65 -23.39 22.51 -2.51
C THR A 65 -23.33 21.31 -3.45
N ILE A 66 -24.47 20.98 -4.06
CA ILE A 66 -24.65 19.84 -4.97
C ILE A 66 -24.88 20.37 -6.37
N GLU A 67 -24.22 19.79 -7.36
CA GLU A 67 -24.38 20.09 -8.81
C GLU A 67 -25.06 18.89 -9.51
N ASP A 68 -26.09 19.17 -10.29
CA ASP A 68 -26.79 18.15 -11.07
C ASP A 68 -26.13 17.90 -12.45
N SER A 69 -26.68 16.97 -13.23
CA SER A 69 -26.18 16.61 -14.56
C SER A 69 -26.28 17.74 -15.60
N GLU A 70 -27.04 18.81 -15.32
CA GLU A 70 -27.17 20.00 -16.16
C GLU A 70 -26.29 21.15 -15.66
N CYS A 71 -25.31 20.86 -14.75
CA CYS A 71 -24.41 21.83 -14.12
C CYS A 71 -25.12 22.92 -13.32
N ARG A 72 -26.33 22.66 -12.82
CA ARG A 72 -27.05 23.59 -11.95
C ARG A 72 -26.71 23.25 -10.50
N GLN A 73 -26.25 24.25 -9.77
CA GLN A 73 -25.91 24.11 -8.36
C GLN A 73 -27.10 24.46 -7.46
N ARG A 74 -27.27 23.70 -6.40
CA ARG A 74 -28.18 23.99 -5.32
C ARG A 74 -27.49 23.80 -3.97
N GLN A 75 -27.97 24.56 -2.99
CA GLN A 75 -27.53 24.40 -1.59
C GLN A 75 -28.58 23.62 -0.82
N ILE A 76 -28.13 22.70 0.02
CA ILE A 76 -28.95 21.84 0.85
C ILE A 76 -28.46 21.99 2.28
N VAL A 77 -29.33 22.44 3.19
CA VAL A 77 -29.04 22.50 4.62
C VAL A 77 -29.42 21.16 5.24
N ILE A 78 -28.52 20.55 5.96
CA ILE A 78 -28.73 19.30 6.69
C ILE A 78 -28.46 19.56 8.17
N GLU A 79 -29.43 19.25 9.02
CA GLU A 79 -29.27 19.17 10.47
C GLU A 79 -29.08 17.71 10.87
N LYS A 80 -28.07 17.40 11.68
CA LYS A 80 -27.70 16.05 12.04
C LYS A 80 -27.00 15.99 13.40
N TYR A 81 -26.88 14.81 13.97
CA TYR A 81 -25.95 14.60 15.08
C TYR A 81 -24.49 14.55 14.54
N THR A 82 -23.54 14.95 15.38
CA THR A 82 -22.10 15.06 15.00
C THR A 82 -21.57 13.78 14.34
N ASP A 83 -21.95 12.61 14.85
CA ASP A 83 -21.51 11.29 14.39
C ASP A 83 -22.46 10.64 13.37
N GLU A 84 -23.53 11.33 12.97
CA GLU A 84 -24.52 10.80 12.02
C GLU A 84 -23.98 10.91 10.58
N GLU A 85 -23.95 9.76 9.90
CA GLU A 85 -23.46 9.67 8.52
C GLU A 85 -24.45 10.24 7.50
N LEU A 86 -23.94 10.94 6.50
CA LEU A 86 -24.76 11.44 5.39
C LEU A 86 -25.36 10.34 4.53
N GLY A 87 -24.68 9.21 4.40
CA GLY A 87 -25.06 8.08 3.55
C GLY A 87 -24.74 8.30 2.07
N LEU A 88 -23.70 9.07 1.77
CA LEU A 88 -23.17 9.27 0.42
C LEU A 88 -22.04 8.27 0.15
N GLU A 89 -22.05 7.67 -1.03
CA GLU A 89 -20.94 6.90 -1.58
C GLU A 89 -20.44 7.60 -2.85
N PHE A 90 -19.13 7.57 -3.10
CA PHE A 90 -18.50 8.29 -4.20
C PHE A 90 -17.84 7.32 -5.18
N GLU A 91 -17.71 7.73 -6.46
CA GLU A 91 -17.00 6.94 -7.47
C GLU A 91 -15.49 6.83 -7.17
N ALA A 92 -14.92 7.87 -6.55
CA ALA A 92 -13.51 7.93 -6.18
C ALA A 92 -13.33 8.50 -4.77
N ALA A 93 -12.25 8.12 -4.11
CA ALA A 93 -11.89 8.68 -2.81
C ALA A 93 -11.26 10.08 -2.92
N VAL A 94 -10.61 10.39 -4.04
CA VAL A 94 -10.01 11.70 -4.35
C VAL A 94 -10.78 12.34 -5.50
N PHE A 95 -11.18 13.60 -5.34
CA PHE A 95 -12.09 14.31 -6.25
C PHE A 95 -11.38 15.22 -7.25
N ASP A 96 -10.12 15.53 -7.03
CA ASP A 96 -9.26 16.37 -7.87
C ASP A 96 -8.23 15.57 -8.69
N GLY A 97 -8.32 14.24 -8.62
CA GLY A 97 -7.42 13.32 -9.29
C GLY A 97 -6.27 12.86 -8.40
N VAL A 98 -5.66 11.75 -8.81
CA VAL A 98 -4.55 11.12 -8.07
C VAL A 98 -3.23 11.82 -8.40
N THR A 99 -2.48 12.17 -7.36
CA THR A 99 -1.11 12.66 -7.51
C THR A 99 -0.20 11.54 -7.98
N THR A 100 0.51 11.75 -9.09
CA THR A 100 1.32 10.72 -9.73
C THR A 100 2.81 10.86 -9.42
N CYS A 101 3.52 9.73 -9.37
CA CYS A 101 4.95 9.66 -9.14
C CYS A 101 5.74 10.17 -10.35
N TYR A 102 6.68 11.08 -10.12
CA TYR A 102 7.59 11.63 -11.13
C TYR A 102 9.00 11.02 -11.11
N ASN A 103 9.24 10.03 -10.24
CA ASN A 103 10.53 9.37 -10.15
C ASN A 103 10.76 8.44 -11.35
N ASN A 104 12.02 8.19 -11.66
CA ASN A 104 12.44 7.23 -12.68
C ASN A 104 13.36 6.17 -12.03
N CYS A 105 12.78 5.43 -11.08
CA CYS A 105 13.52 4.46 -10.26
C CYS A 105 14.08 3.32 -11.11
N VAL A 106 15.33 2.95 -10.85
CA VAL A 106 16.01 1.85 -11.57
C VAL A 106 15.28 0.52 -11.44
N PHE A 107 14.47 0.36 -10.38
CA PHE A 107 13.70 -0.84 -10.05
C PHE A 107 12.17 -0.68 -10.30
N CYS A 108 11.71 0.41 -10.92
CA CYS A 108 10.28 0.66 -11.09
C CYS A 108 9.58 -0.51 -11.76
N PHE A 109 8.62 -1.12 -11.06
CA PHE A 109 7.89 -2.27 -11.59
C PHE A 109 6.92 -1.86 -12.70
N VAL A 110 6.32 -0.66 -12.59
CA VAL A 110 5.38 -0.15 -13.61
C VAL A 110 6.08 0.03 -14.96
N ASP A 111 7.36 0.44 -14.97
CA ASP A 111 8.14 0.57 -16.21
C ASP A 111 8.43 -0.75 -16.91
N GLN A 112 8.26 -1.86 -16.19
CA GLN A 112 8.49 -3.21 -16.68
C GLN A 112 7.20 -3.95 -17.05
N MET A 113 6.04 -3.26 -17.02
CA MET A 113 4.76 -3.86 -17.38
C MET A 113 4.66 -4.09 -18.89
N ILE A 114 3.93 -5.13 -19.27
CA ILE A 114 3.68 -5.45 -20.69
C ILE A 114 2.89 -4.32 -21.31
N PRO A 115 3.34 -3.75 -22.45
CA PRO A 115 2.59 -2.69 -23.14
C PRO A 115 1.21 -3.16 -23.64
N GLY A 116 0.24 -2.26 -23.69
CA GLY A 116 -1.09 -2.51 -24.28
C GLY A 116 -2.05 -3.30 -23.39
N MET A 117 -1.77 -3.43 -22.11
CA MET A 117 -2.72 -3.96 -21.13
C MET A 117 -3.67 -2.86 -20.63
N ARG A 118 -4.57 -3.21 -19.69
CA ARG A 118 -5.50 -2.23 -19.10
C ARG A 118 -4.75 -1.05 -18.45
N GLU A 119 -5.27 0.15 -18.57
CA GLU A 119 -4.64 1.39 -18.12
C GLU A 119 -4.33 1.40 -16.61
N SER A 120 -5.16 0.75 -15.80
CA SER A 120 -4.95 0.65 -14.35
C SER A 120 -3.61 0.02 -13.93
N LEU A 121 -2.96 -0.76 -14.81
CA LEU A 121 -1.66 -1.36 -14.56
C LEU A 121 -0.49 -0.37 -14.70
N TYR A 122 -0.73 0.79 -15.29
CA TYR A 122 0.31 1.80 -15.55
C TYR A 122 0.20 3.02 -14.65
N VAL A 123 -0.72 2.99 -13.70
CA VAL A 123 -0.87 4.09 -12.73
C VAL A 123 0.32 4.06 -11.77
N ARG A 124 0.98 5.22 -11.66
CA ARG A 124 2.07 5.46 -10.70
C ARG A 124 1.54 6.42 -9.65
N ASP A 125 0.77 5.94 -8.72
CA ASP A 125 0.30 6.79 -7.65
C ASP A 125 1.45 7.14 -6.68
N ASP A 126 1.39 8.35 -6.14
CA ASP A 126 2.28 8.87 -5.12
C ASP A 126 1.51 9.89 -4.26
N ASP A 127 0.25 9.53 -3.95
CA ASP A 127 -0.74 10.38 -3.30
C ASP A 127 -0.85 10.02 -1.82
N TYR A 128 -0.54 10.96 -0.93
CA TYR A 128 -0.56 10.74 0.52
C TYR A 128 -1.96 10.37 1.05
N ARG A 129 -3.02 10.81 0.36
CA ARG A 129 -4.40 10.47 0.71
C ARG A 129 -4.67 8.98 0.49
N LEU A 130 -4.15 8.42 -0.62
CA LEU A 130 -4.25 6.99 -0.90
C LEU A 130 -3.34 6.16 0.02
N SER A 131 -2.23 6.75 0.46
CA SER A 131 -1.40 6.13 1.50
C SER A 131 -2.19 5.96 2.79
N PHE A 132 -2.82 7.01 3.28
CA PHE A 132 -3.65 6.96 4.49
C PHE A 132 -4.87 6.04 4.36
N LEU A 133 -5.60 6.12 3.23
CA LEU A 133 -6.86 5.39 3.04
C LEU A 133 -6.65 3.90 2.75
N TYR A 134 -5.59 3.56 2.02
CA TYR A 134 -5.43 2.22 1.43
C TYR A 134 -4.08 1.57 1.66
N GLY A 135 -3.17 2.24 2.36
CA GLY A 135 -1.83 1.71 2.61
C GLY A 135 -0.89 1.76 1.41
N ASN A 136 -1.18 2.61 0.41
CA ASN A 136 -0.30 2.77 -0.75
C ASN A 136 1.02 3.42 -0.34
N PHE A 137 2.14 2.88 -0.83
CA PHE A 137 3.46 3.40 -0.49
C PHE A 137 3.81 4.63 -1.31
N ILE A 138 4.06 5.76 -0.65
CA ILE A 138 4.45 7.03 -1.26
C ILE A 138 5.94 7.32 -1.09
N THR A 139 6.47 8.13 -1.99
CA THR A 139 7.90 8.43 -2.02
C THR A 139 8.30 9.68 -1.24
N LEU A 140 7.37 10.54 -0.88
CA LEU A 140 7.57 11.88 -0.32
C LEU A 140 8.36 12.84 -1.22
N THR A 141 8.62 12.49 -2.49
CA THR A 141 9.44 13.33 -3.39
C THR A 141 8.67 14.41 -4.10
N ASN A 142 7.36 14.24 -4.27
CA ASN A 142 6.45 15.15 -4.96
C ASN A 142 5.57 15.97 -4.01
N MET A 143 5.68 15.77 -2.71
CA MET A 143 4.90 16.48 -1.69
C MET A 143 5.37 17.92 -1.51
N LYS A 144 4.41 18.80 -1.42
CA LYS A 144 4.60 20.25 -1.12
C LYS A 144 4.46 20.50 0.39
N GLU A 145 4.76 21.71 0.79
CA GLU A 145 4.62 22.15 2.18
C GLU A 145 3.17 22.05 2.67
N GLU A 146 2.23 22.45 1.82
CA GLU A 146 0.79 22.41 2.12
C GLU A 146 0.29 20.98 2.38
N ASP A 147 0.87 19.96 1.70
CA ASP A 147 0.52 18.55 1.91
C ASP A 147 0.95 18.09 3.30
N PHE A 148 2.17 18.46 3.74
CA PHE A 148 2.63 18.17 5.11
C PHE A 148 1.79 18.87 6.17
N GLU A 149 1.44 20.14 5.96
CA GLU A 149 0.55 20.88 6.86
C GLU A 149 -0.82 20.20 6.97
N GLN A 150 -1.37 19.73 5.84
CA GLN A 150 -2.65 19.04 5.82
C GLN A 150 -2.59 17.70 6.57
N ILE A 151 -1.57 16.87 6.31
CA ILE A 151 -1.36 15.59 7.02
C ILE A 151 -1.29 15.81 8.53
N ILE A 152 -0.50 16.80 8.97
CA ILE A 152 -0.31 17.09 10.39
C ILE A 152 -1.60 17.63 11.02
N LYS A 153 -2.27 18.57 10.35
CA LYS A 153 -3.51 19.19 10.82
C LYS A 153 -4.64 18.18 10.99
N THR A 154 -4.78 17.27 10.03
CA THR A 154 -5.85 16.25 10.04
C THR A 154 -5.41 14.94 10.67
N HIS A 155 -4.16 14.86 11.15
CA HIS A 155 -3.57 13.68 11.79
C HIS A 155 -3.75 12.40 10.96
N MET A 156 -3.38 12.47 9.66
CA MET A 156 -3.44 11.32 8.75
C MET A 156 -2.36 10.29 9.12
N SER A 157 -2.73 9.31 9.91
CA SER A 157 -1.86 8.29 10.49
C SER A 157 -2.57 6.93 10.49
N PRO A 158 -1.91 5.81 10.09
CA PRO A 158 -0.51 5.75 9.63
C PRO A 158 -0.35 6.18 8.16
N LEU A 159 0.92 6.47 7.78
CA LEU A 159 1.34 6.61 6.39
C LEU A 159 2.30 5.49 5.99
N TYR A 160 2.30 5.15 4.70
CA TYR A 160 3.14 4.11 4.12
C TYR A 160 4.19 4.75 3.20
N ILE A 161 5.48 4.58 3.51
CA ILE A 161 6.57 5.31 2.87
C ILE A 161 7.57 4.38 2.18
N SER A 162 7.80 4.62 0.89
CA SER A 162 8.87 4.01 0.09
C SER A 162 10.21 4.65 0.45
N VAL A 163 11.00 3.97 1.26
CA VAL A 163 12.29 4.46 1.77
C VAL A 163 13.44 4.11 0.83
N HIS A 164 13.62 2.86 0.53
CA HIS A 164 14.68 2.21 -0.26
C HIS A 164 16.08 2.37 0.33
N ALA A 165 16.50 3.57 0.74
CA ALA A 165 17.72 3.84 1.47
C ALA A 165 17.60 5.16 2.25
N THR A 166 18.22 5.24 3.44
CA THR A 166 18.36 6.48 4.22
C THR A 166 19.57 7.30 3.79
N ARG A 167 20.57 6.67 3.14
CA ARG A 167 21.70 7.38 2.53
C ARG A 167 21.23 8.24 1.36
N PRO A 168 21.36 9.58 1.41
CA PRO A 168 20.81 10.47 0.41
C PRO A 168 21.30 10.21 -1.01
N GLU A 169 22.60 9.97 -1.18
CA GLU A 169 23.23 9.71 -2.48
C GLU A 169 22.73 8.41 -3.12
N VAL A 170 22.58 7.35 -2.31
CA VAL A 170 22.07 6.05 -2.79
C VAL A 170 20.62 6.19 -3.22
N ARG A 171 19.80 6.83 -2.40
CA ARG A 171 18.38 7.04 -2.72
C ARG A 171 18.19 7.89 -3.98
N CYS A 172 18.95 8.99 -4.11
CA CYS A 172 18.92 9.82 -5.32
C CYS A 172 19.30 9.02 -6.57
N GLN A 173 20.34 8.18 -6.48
CA GLN A 173 20.75 7.31 -7.57
C GLN A 173 19.68 6.28 -7.93
N MET A 174 19.11 5.58 -6.94
CA MET A 174 18.11 4.54 -7.15
C MET A 174 16.81 5.09 -7.76
N MET A 175 16.39 6.29 -7.33
CA MET A 175 15.15 6.91 -7.77
C MET A 175 15.35 7.83 -8.99
N ASN A 176 16.60 8.04 -9.41
CA ASN A 176 16.98 9.00 -10.46
C ASN A 176 16.33 10.38 -10.22
N ASN A 177 16.37 10.83 -8.95
CA ASN A 177 15.76 12.08 -8.51
C ASN A 177 16.65 12.77 -7.47
N ARG A 178 17.16 13.93 -7.78
CA ARG A 178 18.05 14.71 -6.89
C ARG A 178 17.41 15.13 -5.57
N PHE A 179 16.09 15.23 -5.51
CA PHE A 179 15.34 15.62 -4.31
C PHE A 179 15.01 14.42 -3.40
N ALA A 180 15.28 13.21 -3.85
CA ALA A 180 14.98 12.01 -3.07
C ALA A 180 15.84 11.88 -1.79
N GLY A 181 16.97 12.61 -1.72
CA GLY A 181 17.84 12.61 -0.55
C GLY A 181 17.30 13.30 0.70
N GLU A 182 16.22 14.08 0.59
CA GLU A 182 15.58 14.78 1.72
C GLU A 182 14.69 13.89 2.60
N LEU A 183 14.71 12.58 2.38
CA LEU A 183 13.80 11.62 3.02
C LEU A 183 13.78 11.76 4.54
N MET A 184 14.94 11.67 5.20
CA MET A 184 14.99 11.60 6.67
C MET A 184 14.50 12.87 7.35
N SER A 185 14.70 14.05 6.75
CA SER A 185 14.14 15.29 7.27
C SER A 185 12.61 15.30 7.22
N LYS A 186 12.02 14.72 6.15
CA LYS A 186 10.58 14.59 5.97
C LYS A 186 9.98 13.56 6.93
N ILE A 187 10.63 12.39 7.09
CA ILE A 187 10.23 11.37 8.07
C ILE A 187 10.27 11.93 9.48
N ASN A 188 11.36 12.56 9.88
CA ASN A 188 11.49 13.14 11.22
C ASN A 188 10.37 14.15 11.52
N ARG A 189 10.05 15.03 10.56
CA ARG A 189 8.95 15.98 10.70
C ARG A 189 7.59 15.30 10.94
N LEU A 190 7.29 14.21 10.23
CA LEU A 190 6.05 13.45 10.42
C LEU A 190 6.03 12.75 11.78
N VAL A 191 7.14 12.13 12.16
CA VAL A 191 7.31 11.45 13.46
C VAL A 191 7.17 12.45 14.63
N GLU A 192 7.81 13.62 14.54
CA GLU A 192 7.70 14.70 15.53
C GLU A 192 6.27 15.24 15.67
N ALA A 193 5.48 15.17 14.59
CA ALA A 193 4.06 15.52 14.59
C ALA A 193 3.13 14.40 15.08
N GLY A 194 3.68 13.23 15.48
CA GLY A 194 2.91 12.09 15.98
C GLY A 194 2.29 11.23 14.90
N ILE A 195 2.77 11.28 13.66
CA ILE A 195 2.30 10.44 12.56
C ILE A 195 3.05 9.12 12.56
N SER A 196 2.34 8.01 12.69
CA SER A 196 2.89 6.66 12.56
C SER A 196 3.23 6.32 11.11
N ILE A 197 4.28 5.51 10.91
CA ILE A 197 4.82 5.24 9.58
C ILE A 197 5.11 3.75 9.42
N HIS A 198 4.62 3.18 8.32
CA HIS A 198 5.09 1.90 7.79
C HIS A 198 6.06 2.15 6.64
N THR A 199 7.19 1.44 6.61
CA THR A 199 8.23 1.67 5.60
C THR A 199 8.46 0.46 4.71
N GLN A 200 8.86 0.73 3.44
CA GLN A 200 9.19 -0.30 2.47
C GLN A 200 10.53 -0.03 1.82
N ILE A 201 11.33 -1.07 1.69
CA ILE A 201 12.59 -1.11 0.95
C ILE A 201 12.47 -2.13 -0.18
N VAL A 202 12.53 -1.67 -1.43
CA VAL A 202 12.84 -2.56 -2.56
C VAL A 202 14.35 -2.76 -2.56
N CYS A 203 14.78 -3.93 -2.12
CA CYS A 203 16.19 -4.27 -2.01
C CYS A 203 16.74 -4.71 -3.35
N CYS A 204 17.80 -4.04 -3.81
CA CYS A 204 18.41 -4.22 -5.12
C CYS A 204 19.87 -4.60 -4.95
N PRO A 205 20.33 -5.76 -5.47
CA PRO A 205 21.71 -6.20 -5.33
C PRO A 205 22.70 -5.17 -5.89
N GLY A 206 23.67 -4.78 -5.07
CA GLY A 206 24.72 -3.81 -5.42
C GLY A 206 24.30 -2.33 -5.37
N TYR A 207 23.07 -2.01 -4.94
CA TYR A 207 22.60 -0.65 -4.73
C TYR A 207 22.39 -0.34 -3.23
N ASN A 208 21.43 -0.99 -2.62
CA ASN A 208 21.00 -0.71 -1.25
C ASN A 208 21.00 -1.95 -0.34
N ASP A 209 21.68 -3.00 -0.74
CA ASP A 209 21.99 -4.17 0.09
C ASP A 209 23.19 -3.93 1.02
N GLY A 210 23.63 -4.96 1.72
CA GLY A 210 24.82 -4.93 2.57
C GLY A 210 24.80 -3.85 3.66
N GLU A 211 25.82 -2.98 3.67
CA GLU A 211 25.96 -1.90 4.67
C GLU A 211 24.90 -0.80 4.53
N VAL A 212 24.39 -0.56 3.31
CA VAL A 212 23.34 0.41 3.08
C VAL A 212 22.02 -0.04 3.73
N LEU A 213 21.68 -1.32 3.57
CA LEU A 213 20.49 -1.89 4.20
C LEU A 213 20.62 -1.86 5.73
N GLU A 214 21.80 -2.19 6.25
CA GLU A 214 22.04 -2.16 7.70
C GLU A 214 21.90 -0.75 8.27
N GLN A 215 22.50 0.26 7.61
CA GLN A 215 22.31 1.65 8.03
C GLN A 215 20.84 2.07 7.96
N THR A 216 20.14 1.75 6.88
CA THR A 216 18.71 2.05 6.71
C THR A 216 17.89 1.43 7.85
N TYR A 217 18.18 0.18 8.22
CA TYR A 217 17.54 -0.47 9.36
C TYR A 217 17.80 0.29 10.67
N ARG A 218 19.06 0.64 10.98
CA ARG A 218 19.42 1.34 12.23
C ARG A 218 18.78 2.74 12.31
N ASP A 219 18.77 3.47 11.20
CA ASP A 219 18.17 4.81 11.13
C ASP A 219 16.65 4.76 11.36
N LEU A 220 15.95 3.77 10.81
CA LEU A 220 14.51 3.60 10.97
C LEU A 220 14.15 3.01 12.35
N GLU A 221 14.92 2.05 12.84
CA GLU A 221 14.73 1.43 14.15
C GLU A 221 14.86 2.47 15.29
N ALA A 222 15.75 3.45 15.12
CA ALA A 222 15.92 4.54 16.08
C ALA A 222 14.68 5.46 16.19
N LEU A 223 13.77 5.43 15.21
CA LEU A 223 12.51 6.20 15.21
C LEU A 223 11.32 5.38 15.76
N ALA A 224 11.53 4.12 16.17
CA ALA A 224 10.46 3.36 16.80
C ALA A 224 10.05 4.00 18.15
N PRO A 225 8.75 3.98 18.53
CA PRO A 225 7.67 3.22 17.94
C PRO A 225 6.94 3.94 16.79
N MET A 226 7.24 5.19 16.47
CA MET A 226 6.53 5.95 15.43
C MET A 226 6.76 5.38 14.03
N VAL A 227 7.97 4.92 13.71
CA VAL A 227 8.16 3.99 12.60
C VAL A 227 7.79 2.61 13.13
N GLU A 228 6.66 2.08 12.68
CA GLU A 228 6.08 0.85 13.21
C GLU A 228 6.68 -0.41 12.60
N THR A 229 6.95 -0.35 11.31
CA THR A 229 7.45 -1.52 10.55
C THR A 229 8.39 -1.13 9.41
N MET A 230 9.31 -2.03 9.10
CA MET A 230 10.18 -1.96 7.93
C MET A 230 10.02 -3.23 7.08
N ALA A 231 9.39 -3.11 5.92
CA ALA A 231 9.31 -4.18 4.93
C ALA A 231 10.54 -4.16 4.02
N VAL A 232 11.15 -5.32 3.79
CA VAL A 232 12.24 -5.49 2.83
C VAL A 232 11.83 -6.53 1.80
N VAL A 233 11.61 -6.11 0.56
CA VAL A 233 11.22 -6.98 -0.54
C VAL A 233 12.33 -7.02 -1.60
N PRO A 234 12.61 -8.16 -2.24
CA PRO A 234 13.61 -8.20 -3.30
C PRO A 234 13.10 -7.48 -4.55
N VAL A 235 14.00 -6.94 -5.34
CA VAL A 235 13.66 -6.35 -6.63
C VAL A 235 13.04 -7.39 -7.54
N GLY A 236 11.88 -7.08 -8.11
CA GLY A 236 11.23 -7.88 -9.16
C GLY A 236 11.73 -7.47 -10.55
N ILE A 237 12.03 -8.45 -11.40
CA ILE A 237 12.52 -8.25 -12.76
C ILE A 237 11.63 -9.00 -13.73
N THR A 238 11.13 -8.29 -14.75
CA THR A 238 10.41 -8.88 -15.88
C THR A 238 11.30 -8.92 -17.13
N LYS A 239 10.85 -9.64 -18.15
CA LYS A 239 11.51 -9.65 -19.47
C LYS A 239 11.34 -8.35 -20.29
N HIS A 240 10.58 -7.40 -19.81
CA HIS A 240 10.29 -6.13 -20.50
C HIS A 240 11.18 -5.00 -19.98
N ARG A 241 12.49 -5.24 -19.94
CA ARG A 241 13.50 -4.29 -19.43
C ARG A 241 14.55 -3.86 -20.45
N GLU A 242 14.33 -4.08 -21.73
CA GLU A 242 15.34 -3.85 -22.78
C GLU A 242 15.91 -2.42 -22.82
N HIS A 243 15.11 -1.44 -22.39
CA HIS A 243 15.50 -0.02 -22.38
C HIS A 243 15.72 0.56 -20.97
N LEU A 244 15.68 -0.28 -19.93
CA LEU A 244 15.84 0.13 -18.55
C LEU A 244 17.24 -0.18 -18.03
N THR A 245 17.61 0.47 -16.92
CA THR A 245 18.88 0.22 -16.24
C THR A 245 19.09 -1.28 -16.00
N PRO A 246 20.21 -1.86 -16.41
CA PRO A 246 20.50 -3.28 -16.16
C PRO A 246 20.46 -3.61 -14.67
N MET A 247 19.73 -4.64 -14.31
CA MET A 247 19.63 -5.15 -12.96
C MET A 247 19.64 -6.68 -12.96
N ARG A 248 19.94 -7.26 -11.82
CA ARG A 248 19.88 -8.71 -11.59
C ARG A 248 19.07 -9.04 -10.35
N LEU A 249 18.60 -10.25 -10.27
CA LEU A 249 18.02 -10.80 -9.05
C LEU A 249 19.11 -11.16 -8.03
N PHE A 250 18.72 -11.35 -6.79
CA PHE A 250 19.58 -11.95 -5.77
C PHE A 250 19.92 -13.38 -6.14
N SER A 251 21.15 -13.78 -5.90
CA SER A 251 21.53 -15.19 -5.88
C SER A 251 21.10 -15.84 -4.56
N LYS A 252 21.01 -17.18 -4.54
CA LYS A 252 20.68 -17.93 -3.33
C LYS A 252 21.58 -17.59 -2.13
N PRO A 253 22.94 -17.53 -2.25
CA PRO A 253 23.80 -17.14 -1.13
C PRO A 253 23.53 -15.71 -0.61
N GLU A 254 23.30 -14.76 -1.52
CA GLU A 254 22.98 -13.37 -1.13
C GLU A 254 21.64 -13.29 -0.40
N ALA A 255 20.60 -13.96 -0.92
CA ALA A 255 19.31 -14.04 -0.24
C ALA A 255 19.43 -14.69 1.13
N ALA A 256 20.20 -15.79 1.24
CA ALA A 256 20.43 -16.46 2.52
C ALA A 256 21.13 -15.55 3.53
N ALA A 257 22.13 -14.77 3.11
CA ALA A 257 22.81 -13.82 3.98
C ALA A 257 21.89 -12.70 4.49
N ILE A 258 20.95 -12.21 3.64
CA ILE A 258 19.94 -11.23 4.06
C ILE A 258 18.99 -11.84 5.08
N VAL A 259 18.49 -13.07 4.85
CA VAL A 259 17.60 -13.77 5.78
C VAL A 259 18.30 -13.94 7.13
N ASP A 260 19.56 -14.38 7.16
CA ASP A 260 20.30 -14.56 8.42
C ASP A 260 20.48 -13.24 9.16
N LYS A 261 20.86 -12.18 8.45
CA LYS A 261 21.06 -10.86 9.03
C LYS A 261 19.75 -10.31 9.63
N VAL A 262 18.65 -10.37 8.86
CA VAL A 262 17.35 -9.85 9.31
C VAL A 262 16.79 -10.67 10.47
N THR A 263 17.03 -11.98 10.52
CA THR A 263 16.64 -12.82 11.67
C THR A 263 17.29 -12.32 12.95
N VAL A 264 18.57 -11.91 12.90
CA VAL A 264 19.25 -11.31 14.08
C VAL A 264 18.59 -9.99 14.46
N TRP A 265 18.31 -9.10 13.50
CA TRP A 265 17.63 -7.83 13.78
C TRP A 265 16.24 -8.00 14.36
N GLN A 266 15.47 -8.98 13.87
CA GLN A 266 14.17 -9.32 14.45
C GLN A 266 14.28 -9.75 15.90
N GLN A 267 15.28 -10.55 16.26
CA GLN A 267 15.54 -10.95 17.65
C GLN A 267 15.86 -9.73 18.53
N GLU A 268 16.79 -8.86 18.08
CA GLU A 268 17.13 -7.61 18.78
C GLU A 268 15.88 -6.74 19.00
N CYS A 269 15.04 -6.57 17.97
CA CYS A 269 13.82 -5.78 18.07
C CYS A 269 12.78 -6.42 19.00
N ARG A 270 12.62 -7.74 18.98
CA ARG A 270 11.72 -8.44 19.89
C ARG A 270 12.14 -8.31 21.34
N GLU A 271 13.43 -8.35 21.64
CA GLU A 271 13.97 -8.09 22.98
C GLU A 271 13.72 -6.63 23.41
N LYS A 272 13.85 -5.67 22.49
CA LYS A 272 13.74 -4.23 22.77
C LYS A 272 12.31 -3.72 22.79
N PHE A 273 11.46 -4.16 21.85
CA PHE A 273 10.13 -3.61 21.58
C PHE A 273 8.99 -4.63 21.75
N GLY A 274 9.29 -5.92 21.90
CA GLY A 274 8.30 -6.99 21.89
C GLY A 274 7.73 -7.32 20.50
N LYS A 275 8.28 -6.75 19.43
CA LYS A 275 7.85 -6.91 18.02
C LYS A 275 9.06 -7.11 17.12
N SER A 276 8.86 -7.78 15.99
CA SER A 276 9.92 -8.06 15.00
C SER A 276 10.41 -6.82 14.26
N PHE A 277 9.57 -5.79 14.10
CA PHE A 277 9.84 -4.52 13.45
C PHE A 277 10.20 -4.61 11.96
N VAL A 278 11.21 -5.43 11.60
CA VAL A 278 11.65 -5.63 10.21
C VAL A 278 11.16 -6.97 9.68
N TYR A 279 10.61 -6.95 8.46
CA TYR A 279 10.01 -8.13 7.84
C TYR A 279 10.51 -8.30 6.41
N LEU A 280 10.84 -9.55 6.05
CA LEU A 280 11.25 -9.91 4.68
C LEU A 280 10.07 -10.41 3.86
N GLY A 281 10.04 -10.03 2.58
CA GLY A 281 9.17 -10.67 1.61
C GLY A 281 9.41 -12.18 1.52
N ASP A 282 8.35 -12.94 1.38
CA ASP A 282 8.39 -14.42 1.33
C ASP A 282 9.37 -14.93 0.26
N GLU A 283 9.55 -14.16 -0.82
CA GLU A 283 10.47 -14.49 -1.91
C GLU A 283 11.92 -14.58 -1.46
N PHE A 284 12.37 -13.84 -0.43
CA PHE A 284 13.73 -14.01 0.11
C PHE A 284 13.94 -15.39 0.70
N TYR A 285 12.95 -15.93 1.44
CA TYR A 285 13.02 -17.26 2.03
C TYR A 285 13.02 -18.34 0.92
N LEU A 286 12.18 -18.16 -0.10
CA LEU A 286 12.11 -19.07 -1.25
C LEU A 286 13.42 -19.07 -2.05
N LEU A 287 13.99 -17.90 -2.37
CA LEU A 287 15.26 -17.77 -3.05
C LEU A 287 16.42 -18.38 -2.25
N ALA A 288 16.39 -18.22 -0.93
CA ALA A 288 17.38 -18.79 -0.01
C ALA A 288 17.20 -20.28 0.22
N GLU A 289 16.07 -20.89 -0.23
CA GLU A 289 15.64 -22.24 0.16
C GLU A 289 15.62 -22.44 1.68
N LYS A 290 15.16 -21.41 2.40
CA LYS A 290 14.97 -21.42 3.87
C LYS A 290 13.51 -21.56 4.22
N GLN A 291 13.25 -22.11 5.40
CA GLN A 291 11.89 -22.22 5.93
C GLN A 291 11.32 -20.83 6.25
N LEU A 292 10.03 -20.66 5.96
CA LEU A 292 9.29 -19.47 6.38
C LEU A 292 9.18 -19.44 7.91
N PRO A 293 9.28 -18.26 8.53
CA PRO A 293 9.04 -18.11 9.96
C PRO A 293 7.65 -18.58 10.37
N ASP A 294 7.48 -18.91 11.64
CA ASP A 294 6.16 -19.13 12.21
C ASP A 294 5.32 -17.85 12.24
N ALA A 295 3.99 -17.98 12.25
CA ALA A 295 3.05 -16.84 12.24
C ALA A 295 3.34 -15.81 13.34
N SER A 296 3.84 -16.24 14.49
CA SER A 296 4.21 -15.35 15.61
C SER A 296 5.33 -14.35 15.30
N TRP A 297 6.13 -14.59 14.26
CA TRP A 297 7.20 -13.67 13.83
C TRP A 297 6.71 -12.54 12.92
N TYR A 298 5.49 -12.65 12.44
CA TYR A 298 4.87 -11.64 11.57
C TYR A 298 4.01 -10.61 12.33
N ASP A 299 3.90 -10.75 13.69
CA ASP A 299 3.21 -9.80 14.58
C ASP A 299 1.81 -9.36 14.09
N GLY A 300 1.03 -10.32 13.56
CA GLY A 300 -0.30 -10.08 13.01
C GLY A 300 -0.32 -9.68 11.52
N PHE A 301 0.79 -9.84 10.82
CA PHE A 301 0.92 -9.62 9.36
C PHE A 301 0.70 -8.16 8.92
N PRO A 302 1.32 -7.16 9.54
CA PRO A 302 1.09 -5.74 9.22
C PRO A 302 1.52 -5.34 7.81
N GLN A 303 2.27 -6.19 7.11
CA GLN A 303 2.83 -5.94 5.77
C GLN A 303 2.43 -7.02 4.75
N ILE A 304 1.29 -7.69 4.96
CA ILE A 304 0.86 -8.83 4.13
C ILE A 304 0.70 -8.44 2.64
N GLU A 305 0.29 -7.21 2.36
CA GLU A 305 0.09 -6.70 1.00
C GLU A 305 1.41 -6.52 0.22
N ASN A 306 2.54 -6.48 0.93
CA ASN A 306 3.89 -6.50 0.35
C ASN A 306 4.42 -7.91 0.06
N GLY A 307 3.59 -8.93 0.14
CA GLY A 307 4.03 -10.33 -0.02
C GLY A 307 4.85 -10.83 1.17
N ILE A 308 4.55 -10.33 2.36
CA ILE A 308 5.22 -10.70 3.62
C ILE A 308 4.28 -11.54 4.46
N GLY A 309 4.59 -12.81 4.58
CA GLY A 309 3.80 -13.77 5.35
C GLY A 309 2.56 -14.31 4.62
N LEU A 310 2.35 -13.98 3.35
CA LEU A 310 1.26 -14.54 2.53
C LEU A 310 1.34 -16.06 2.46
N SER A 311 2.54 -16.60 2.23
CA SER A 311 2.77 -18.04 2.17
C SER A 311 2.52 -18.71 3.53
N ARG A 312 2.91 -18.05 4.63
CA ARG A 312 2.67 -18.57 5.98
C ARG A 312 1.19 -18.58 6.31
N SER A 313 0.48 -17.48 6.07
CA SER A 313 -0.98 -17.38 6.27
C SER A 313 -1.72 -18.44 5.47
N PHE A 314 -1.38 -18.61 4.18
CA PHE A 314 -1.98 -19.63 3.33
C PHE A 314 -1.74 -21.05 3.87
N ILE A 315 -0.51 -21.37 4.29
CA ILE A 315 -0.18 -22.70 4.84
C ILE A 315 -1.00 -22.98 6.11
N ASP A 316 -1.09 -21.99 7.00
CA ASP A 316 -1.80 -22.14 8.26
C ASP A 316 -3.32 -22.30 8.04
N GLU A 317 -3.90 -21.50 7.16
CA GLU A 317 -5.32 -21.61 6.77
C GLU A 317 -5.62 -22.99 6.12
N TRP A 318 -4.75 -23.42 5.20
CA TRP A 318 -4.88 -24.73 4.56
C TRP A 318 -4.85 -25.85 5.57
N GLN A 319 -3.89 -25.85 6.51
CA GLN A 319 -3.79 -26.87 7.55
C GLN A 319 -5.02 -26.91 8.44
N GLN A 320 -5.59 -25.75 8.78
CA GLN A 320 -6.83 -25.67 9.55
C GLN A 320 -8.04 -26.22 8.81
N ILE A 321 -8.14 -25.98 7.50
CA ILE A 321 -9.21 -26.50 6.65
C ILE A 321 -9.04 -27.99 6.47
N ALA A 322 -7.84 -28.45 6.14
CA ALA A 322 -7.54 -29.87 5.94
C ALA A 322 -7.83 -30.72 7.18
N ALA A 323 -7.53 -30.16 8.37
CA ALA A 323 -7.81 -30.84 9.65
C ALA A 323 -9.33 -30.97 9.96
N LYS A 324 -10.17 -30.13 9.35
CA LYS A 324 -11.63 -30.11 9.59
C LYS A 324 -12.45 -30.77 8.48
N THR A 325 -11.81 -31.08 7.36
CA THR A 325 -12.50 -31.58 6.17
C THR A 325 -12.28 -33.10 6.05
N ASP A 326 -13.37 -33.88 6.03
CA ASP A 326 -13.28 -35.29 5.68
C ASP A 326 -12.84 -35.43 4.22
N VAL A 327 -11.92 -36.36 3.99
CA VAL A 327 -11.40 -36.63 2.64
C VAL A 327 -12.59 -37.09 1.76
N CYS A 328 -12.93 -36.24 0.80
CA CYS A 328 -13.94 -36.59 -0.19
C CYS A 328 -13.35 -37.61 -1.17
N ASN A 329 -13.97 -38.79 -1.28
CA ASN A 329 -13.53 -39.88 -2.18
C ASN A 329 -13.88 -39.63 -3.65
N HIS A 330 -14.10 -38.38 -4.06
CA HIS A 330 -14.33 -38.03 -5.47
C HIS A 330 -13.03 -37.49 -6.08
N SER A 331 -12.59 -38.10 -7.18
CA SER A 331 -11.51 -37.51 -7.99
C SER A 331 -12.07 -36.33 -8.75
N VAL A 332 -11.37 -35.18 -8.68
CA VAL A 332 -11.68 -33.96 -9.43
C VAL A 332 -10.47 -33.63 -10.27
N ASP A 333 -10.66 -33.54 -11.58
CA ASP A 333 -9.65 -32.99 -12.49
C ASP A 333 -9.75 -31.47 -12.45
N ALA A 334 -8.74 -30.80 -11.93
CA ALA A 334 -8.69 -29.35 -11.85
C ALA A 334 -7.36 -28.81 -12.35
N VAL A 335 -7.41 -27.70 -13.08
CA VAL A 335 -6.22 -26.91 -13.45
C VAL A 335 -6.15 -25.70 -12.55
N ILE A 336 -5.11 -25.64 -11.71
CA ILE A 336 -4.89 -24.53 -10.78
C ILE A 336 -3.73 -23.70 -11.29
N PRO A 337 -3.96 -22.50 -11.84
CA PRO A 337 -2.88 -21.61 -12.23
C PRO A 337 -2.21 -21.03 -10.96
N VAL A 338 -0.91 -21.21 -10.85
CA VAL A 338 -0.11 -20.74 -9.71
C VAL A 338 1.09 -19.93 -10.20
N GLY A 339 1.51 -18.94 -9.41
CA GLY A 339 2.81 -18.29 -9.63
C GLY A 339 3.97 -19.22 -9.27
N THR A 340 5.14 -18.99 -9.83
CA THR A 340 6.34 -19.81 -9.61
C THR A 340 6.65 -19.99 -8.12
N SER A 341 6.53 -18.96 -7.33
CA SER A 341 6.77 -19.00 -5.88
C SER A 341 5.75 -19.84 -5.12
N ALA A 342 4.50 -19.88 -5.59
CA ALA A 342 3.44 -20.69 -4.97
C ALA A 342 3.50 -22.17 -5.39
N SER A 343 4.15 -22.51 -6.50
CA SER A 343 4.21 -23.89 -7.02
C SER A 343 4.83 -24.87 -6.01
N VAL A 344 5.86 -24.43 -5.29
CA VAL A 344 6.52 -25.23 -4.25
C VAL A 344 5.55 -25.52 -3.09
N SER A 345 4.81 -24.52 -2.64
CA SER A 345 3.83 -24.69 -1.56
C SER A 345 2.69 -25.64 -1.96
N TYR A 346 2.19 -25.55 -3.21
CA TYR A 346 1.16 -26.45 -3.71
C TYR A 346 1.63 -27.90 -3.84
N THR A 347 2.88 -28.13 -4.24
CA THR A 347 3.43 -29.50 -4.33
C THR A 347 3.64 -30.15 -2.96
N HIS A 348 3.89 -29.37 -1.93
CA HIS A 348 4.09 -29.88 -0.56
C HIS A 348 2.80 -29.97 0.28
N LEU A 349 1.76 -29.23 -0.07
CA LEU A 349 0.44 -29.32 0.59
C LEU A 349 -0.37 -30.55 0.14
N THR A 350 0.25 -31.39 -0.67
CA THR A 350 -0.26 -32.70 -1.11
C THR A 350 -1.78 -32.81 -1.17
N LEU A 351 -2.33 -32.27 -2.21
CA LEU A 351 -3.28 -33.09 -2.96
C LEU A 351 -2.47 -34.33 -3.42
N PRO A 352 -2.94 -35.59 -3.28
CA PRO A 352 -2.27 -36.69 -3.87
C PRO A 352 -2.33 -36.55 -5.39
N THR A 353 -1.39 -35.81 -5.93
CA THR A 353 -1.18 -35.66 -7.36
C THR A 353 -0.20 -36.74 -7.74
N SER A 354 -0.74 -37.89 -8.19
CA SER A 354 -0.02 -38.68 -9.14
C SER A 354 0.10 -37.83 -10.40
N ASP A 355 1.31 -37.52 -10.81
CA ASP A 355 1.69 -36.87 -12.06
C ASP A 355 1.73 -35.35 -12.07
N LEU A 356 2.89 -34.81 -11.65
CA LEU A 356 3.44 -33.55 -12.13
C LEU A 356 4.20 -33.85 -13.44
N VAL A 357 3.65 -33.49 -14.58
CA VAL A 357 4.36 -33.39 -15.85
C VAL A 357 4.99 -32.00 -15.97
#